data_67c3ec1601a3d9ee3c8a55f49c72b7fc
#
_entry.id   67c3ec1601a3d9ee3c8a55f49c72b7fc
#
_cell.length_a   1.000
_cell.length_b   1.000
_cell.length_c   1.000
_cell.angle_alpha   90.00
_cell.angle_beta   90.00
_cell.angle_gamma   90.00
#
_symmetry.space_group_name_H-M   'P 1'
#
loop_
_entity.id
_entity.type
_entity.pdbx_description
1 polymer ?
#
loop_
_entity_poly.entity_id
_entity_poly.type
_entity_poly.pdbx_seq_one_letter_code
_entity_poly.pdbx_strand_id
1 'polypeptide(L)'
;MDDVRKDPTNEKWRAASIELCGGTHSLASGDAKRFVITREEAVAKGVRRVEAVTNGKAAEAARIGDELLAACEALEKLETPSAEEQKELRARIDAATCSAALKPKLRASLESIAKRLAAAEKAKGAAAAGAAAEVVVEKCDEAAAAGHTSVVVEVPA
;
A
#
# COMPACT_ATOMS: atom_id res chain seq x y z
N MET A 1 2.41 34.61 -27.55
CA MET A 1 1.98 34.04 -28.85
C MET A 1 1.87 35.10 -29.96
N ASP A 2 1.52 36.31 -29.65
CA ASP A 2 1.40 37.36 -30.67
C ASP A 2 2.69 37.65 -31.44
N ASP A 3 3.84 37.46 -30.79
CA ASP A 3 5.13 37.68 -31.44
C ASP A 3 5.46 36.67 -32.54
N VAL A 4 5.10 35.38 -32.36
CA VAL A 4 5.31 34.31 -33.37
C VAL A 4 4.44 34.58 -34.59
N ARG A 5 3.22 35.09 -34.40
CA ARG A 5 2.31 35.44 -35.50
C ARG A 5 2.78 36.63 -36.31
N LYS A 6 3.45 37.59 -35.65
CA LYS A 6 3.98 38.81 -36.29
C LYS A 6 5.24 38.55 -37.09
N ASP A 7 6.08 37.63 -36.63
CA ASP A 7 7.35 37.28 -37.27
C ASP A 7 7.63 35.79 -37.14
N PRO A 8 6.95 34.90 -37.94
CA PRO A 8 7.06 33.48 -37.81
C PRO A 8 8.42 32.89 -38.23
N THR A 9 9.22 33.68 -38.98
CA THR A 9 10.51 33.25 -39.50
C THR A 9 11.70 33.65 -38.63
N ASN A 10 11.48 34.28 -37.51
CA ASN A 10 12.53 34.75 -36.60
C ASN A 10 13.33 33.57 -36.03
N GLU A 11 14.67 33.67 -36.16
CA GLU A 11 15.59 32.60 -35.71
C GLU A 11 15.50 32.29 -34.20
N LYS A 12 15.05 33.23 -33.38
CA LYS A 12 14.86 33.02 -31.94
C LYS A 12 13.89 31.88 -31.62
N TRP A 13 12.97 31.58 -32.57
CA TRP A 13 12.01 30.48 -32.38
C TRP A 13 12.64 29.09 -32.50
N ARG A 14 13.82 28.95 -33.11
CA ARG A 14 14.55 27.67 -33.21
C ARG A 14 15.04 27.15 -31.86
N ALA A 15 15.16 28.04 -30.87
CA ALA A 15 15.55 27.70 -29.49
C ALA A 15 14.35 27.28 -28.60
N ALA A 16 13.12 27.36 -29.12
CA ALA A 16 11.90 27.04 -28.37
C ALA A 16 11.05 26.01 -29.09
N SER A 17 10.41 25.11 -28.33
CA SER A 17 9.35 24.26 -28.89
C SER A 17 8.09 25.09 -29.05
N ILE A 18 7.56 25.16 -30.28
CA ILE A 18 6.34 25.89 -30.61
C ILE A 18 5.36 24.92 -31.23
N GLU A 19 4.28 24.65 -30.51
CA GLU A 19 3.27 23.69 -30.91
C GLU A 19 1.89 24.34 -30.94
N LEU A 20 1.06 23.96 -31.91
CA LEU A 20 -0.33 24.41 -31.98
C LEU A 20 -1.14 23.61 -30.96
N CYS A 21 -1.87 24.31 -30.11
CA CYS A 21 -2.77 23.72 -29.12
C CYS A 21 -4.14 24.35 -29.20
N GLY A 22 -5.19 23.53 -29.33
CA GLY A 22 -6.59 23.98 -29.30
C GLY A 22 -7.22 24.00 -27.90
N GLY A 23 -6.45 23.70 -26.85
CA GLY A 23 -6.93 23.68 -25.47
C GLY A 23 -7.01 25.07 -24.82
N THR A 24 -7.70 25.13 -23.69
CA THR A 24 -7.69 26.31 -22.82
C THR A 24 -6.41 26.32 -21.99
N HIS A 25 -5.78 27.47 -21.89
CA HIS A 25 -4.53 27.65 -21.16
C HIS A 25 -4.74 28.51 -19.92
N SER A 26 -4.08 28.17 -18.82
CA SER A 26 -3.96 29.06 -17.66
C SER A 26 -3.08 30.25 -18.01
N LEU A 27 -3.38 31.42 -17.44
CA LEU A 27 -2.59 32.63 -17.63
C LEU A 27 -1.22 32.53 -16.96
N ALA A 28 -1.15 31.80 -15.84
CA ALA A 28 0.09 31.58 -15.12
C ALA A 28 0.15 30.12 -14.63
N SER A 29 1.33 29.51 -14.63
CA SER A 29 1.53 28.15 -14.12
C SER A 29 1.23 28.02 -12.63
N GLY A 30 1.37 29.13 -11.86
CA GLY A 30 0.99 29.20 -10.46
C GLY A 30 -0.51 28.96 -10.19
N ASP A 31 -1.37 29.15 -11.19
CA ASP A 31 -2.82 28.89 -11.07
C ASP A 31 -3.12 27.40 -10.86
N ALA A 32 -2.21 26.52 -11.29
CA ALA A 32 -2.32 25.09 -11.04
C ALA A 32 -2.13 24.72 -9.57
N LYS A 33 -1.53 25.59 -8.75
CA LYS A 33 -1.25 25.40 -7.33
C LYS A 33 -0.51 24.09 -7.07
N ARG A 34 -1.22 23.09 -6.54
CA ARG A 34 -0.69 21.75 -6.27
C ARG A 34 -0.90 20.84 -7.48
N PHE A 35 0.10 20.01 -7.76
CA PHE A 35 0.05 18.99 -8.81
C PHE A 35 0.31 17.62 -8.18
N VAL A 36 -0.54 16.62 -8.48
CA VAL A 36 -0.40 15.26 -7.98
C VAL A 36 -0.62 14.27 -9.12
N ILE A 37 0.36 13.40 -9.37
CA ILE A 37 0.19 12.25 -10.26
C ILE A 37 -0.60 11.19 -9.49
N THR A 38 -1.77 10.81 -10.01
CA THR A 38 -2.69 9.85 -9.40
C THR A 38 -2.57 8.46 -9.97
N ARG A 39 -2.09 8.34 -11.22
CA ARG A 39 -1.92 7.07 -11.92
C ARG A 39 -0.78 7.14 -12.91
N GLU A 40 -0.02 6.06 -13.01
CA GLU A 40 0.95 5.81 -14.06
C GLU A 40 0.85 4.35 -14.46
N GLU A 41 0.63 4.08 -15.74
CA GLU A 41 0.49 2.73 -16.26
C GLU A 41 1.15 2.58 -17.64
N ALA A 42 1.62 1.38 -17.95
CA ALA A 42 2.03 1.00 -19.28
C ALA A 42 0.79 0.56 -20.09
N VAL A 43 0.51 1.27 -21.17
CA VAL A 43 -0.65 0.98 -22.04
C VAL A 43 -0.27 0.05 -23.18
N ALA A 44 0.93 0.23 -23.75
CA ALA A 44 1.49 -0.58 -24.81
C ALA A 44 3.02 -0.56 -24.73
N LYS A 45 3.70 -1.37 -25.54
CA LYS A 45 5.17 -1.36 -25.63
C LYS A 45 5.67 0.05 -25.99
N GLY A 46 6.42 0.66 -25.08
CA GLY A 46 6.97 2.01 -25.26
C GLY A 46 5.97 3.17 -24.99
N VAL A 47 4.72 2.87 -24.63
CA VAL A 47 3.69 3.89 -24.34
C VAL A 47 3.29 3.84 -22.87
N ARG A 48 3.47 4.96 -22.17
CA ARG A 48 3.05 5.13 -20.76
C ARG A 48 1.98 6.21 -20.69
N ARG A 49 0.94 5.92 -19.91
CA ARG A 49 -0.13 6.89 -19.58
C ARG A 49 0.12 7.41 -18.19
N VAL A 50 0.04 8.73 -18.03
CA VAL A 50 0.09 9.42 -16.75
C VAL A 50 -1.20 10.20 -16.57
N GLU A 51 -1.84 10.03 -15.43
CA GLU A 51 -2.99 10.83 -15.00
C GLU A 51 -2.57 11.69 -13.82
N ALA A 52 -2.92 12.96 -13.88
CA ALA A 52 -2.58 13.92 -12.85
C ALA A 52 -3.74 14.89 -12.59
N VAL A 53 -3.78 15.42 -11.39
CA VAL A 53 -4.77 16.41 -10.95
C VAL A 53 -4.07 17.65 -10.38
N THR A 54 -4.76 18.78 -10.49
CA THR A 54 -4.28 20.08 -9.99
C THR A 54 -5.32 20.71 -9.07
N ASN A 55 -4.98 21.85 -8.47
CA ASN A 55 -5.89 22.67 -7.66
C ASN A 55 -6.61 21.89 -6.54
N GLY A 56 -7.92 22.09 -6.39
CA GLY A 56 -8.74 21.47 -5.36
C GLY A 56 -8.72 19.93 -5.38
N LYS A 57 -8.70 19.34 -6.59
CA LYS A 57 -8.58 17.87 -6.74
C LYS A 57 -7.22 17.35 -6.27
N ALA A 58 -6.16 18.12 -6.45
CA ALA A 58 -4.84 17.75 -5.93
C ALA A 58 -4.76 17.87 -4.40
N ALA A 59 -5.42 18.87 -3.83
CA ALA A 59 -5.53 19.00 -2.37
C ALA A 59 -6.33 17.83 -1.77
N GLU A 60 -7.42 17.45 -2.41
CA GLU A 60 -8.23 16.29 -2.01
C GLU A 60 -7.46 14.97 -2.11
N ALA A 61 -6.75 14.74 -3.21
CA ALA A 61 -5.89 13.57 -3.40
C ALA A 61 -4.79 13.48 -2.33
N ALA A 62 -4.25 14.63 -1.90
CA ALA A 62 -3.29 14.66 -0.81
C ALA A 62 -3.93 14.31 0.53
N ARG A 63 -5.10 14.91 0.86
CA ARG A 63 -5.85 14.63 2.08
C ARG A 63 -6.17 13.14 2.21
N ILE A 64 -6.69 12.52 1.13
CA ILE A 64 -6.94 11.08 1.08
C ILE A 64 -5.66 10.28 1.34
N GLY A 65 -4.54 10.71 0.77
CA GLY A 65 -3.24 10.08 1.00
C GLY A 65 -2.80 10.12 2.47
N ASP A 66 -2.97 11.28 3.11
CA ASP A 66 -2.62 11.48 4.52
C ASP A 66 -3.52 10.65 5.45
N GLU A 67 -4.82 10.55 5.14
CA GLU A 67 -5.76 9.68 5.88
C GLU A 67 -5.41 8.19 5.78
N LEU A 68 -5.01 7.74 4.60
CA LEU A 68 -4.57 6.35 4.41
C LEU A 68 -3.25 6.05 5.13
N LEU A 69 -2.33 7.01 5.16
CA LEU A 69 -1.11 6.89 5.96
C LEU A 69 -1.43 6.75 7.44
N ALA A 70 -2.26 7.64 7.97
CA ALA A 70 -2.68 7.57 9.37
C ALA A 70 -3.39 6.25 9.70
N ALA A 71 -4.22 5.73 8.78
CA ALA A 71 -4.88 4.44 8.96
C ALA A 71 -3.88 3.27 8.96
N CYS A 72 -2.85 3.29 8.10
CA CYS A 72 -1.79 2.28 8.11
C CYS A 72 -0.98 2.35 9.42
N GLU A 73 -0.62 3.54 9.88
CA GLU A 73 0.11 3.73 11.14
C GLU A 73 -0.72 3.28 12.36
N ALA A 74 -2.02 3.53 12.35
CA ALA A 74 -2.92 3.06 13.39
C ALA A 74 -2.97 1.53 13.44
N LEU A 75 -3.10 0.89 12.26
CA LEU A 75 -3.11 -0.57 12.15
C LEU A 75 -1.77 -1.19 12.57
N GLU A 76 -0.65 -0.53 12.27
CA GLU A 76 0.68 -0.99 12.67
C GLU A 76 0.91 -1.00 14.18
N LYS A 77 0.28 -0.05 14.90
CA LYS A 77 0.35 0.05 16.36
C LYS A 77 -0.48 -1.00 17.10
N LEU A 78 -1.44 -1.63 16.42
CA LEU A 78 -2.22 -2.72 17.01
C LEU A 78 -1.33 -3.98 17.15
N GLU A 79 -1.43 -4.63 18.29
CA GLU A 79 -0.72 -5.89 18.54
C GLU A 79 -1.26 -7.03 17.67
N THR A 80 -2.57 -7.07 17.49
CA THR A 80 -3.28 -8.11 16.73
C THR A 80 -4.35 -7.49 15.83
N PRO A 81 -3.97 -6.80 14.73
CA PRO A 81 -4.94 -6.31 13.75
C PRO A 81 -5.63 -7.48 13.06
N SER A 82 -6.96 -7.37 12.88
CA SER A 82 -7.75 -8.43 12.25
C SER A 82 -7.47 -8.54 10.75
N ALA A 83 -7.68 -9.73 10.18
CA ALA A 83 -7.57 -9.94 8.74
C ALA A 83 -8.60 -9.10 7.95
N GLU A 84 -9.77 -8.85 8.52
CA GLU A 84 -10.81 -8.02 7.93
C GLU A 84 -10.37 -6.56 7.80
N GLU A 85 -9.78 -5.97 8.86
CA GLU A 85 -9.27 -4.60 8.86
C GLU A 85 -8.17 -4.41 7.81
N GLN A 86 -7.26 -5.39 7.67
CA GLN A 86 -6.22 -5.36 6.64
C GLN A 86 -6.80 -5.42 5.24
N LYS A 87 -7.78 -6.29 5.00
CA LYS A 87 -8.47 -6.45 3.72
C LYS A 87 -9.24 -5.19 3.34
N GLU A 88 -9.95 -4.60 4.29
CA GLU A 88 -10.70 -3.36 4.08
C GLU A 88 -9.75 -2.19 3.74
N LEU A 89 -8.67 -2.03 4.52
CA LEU A 89 -7.70 -0.96 4.27
C LEU A 89 -7.01 -1.15 2.92
N ARG A 90 -6.70 -2.38 2.51
CA ARG A 90 -6.15 -2.67 1.18
C ARG A 90 -7.12 -2.27 0.07
N ALA A 91 -8.38 -2.61 0.19
CA ALA A 91 -9.42 -2.22 -0.78
C ALA A 91 -9.55 -0.68 -0.87
N ARG A 92 -9.49 0.01 0.26
CA ARG A 92 -9.51 1.49 0.31
C ARG A 92 -8.28 2.09 -0.39
N ILE A 93 -7.08 1.56 -0.18
CA ILE A 93 -5.84 2.01 -0.87
C ILE A 93 -5.95 1.81 -2.38
N ASP A 94 -6.47 0.66 -2.82
CA ASP A 94 -6.58 0.34 -4.24
C ASP A 94 -7.60 1.24 -4.95
N ALA A 95 -8.72 1.54 -4.32
CA ALA A 95 -9.77 2.41 -4.84
C ALA A 95 -9.46 3.91 -4.75
N ALA A 96 -8.56 4.31 -3.85
CA ALA A 96 -8.31 5.72 -3.56
C ALA A 96 -7.67 6.48 -4.72
N THR A 97 -8.13 7.70 -4.93
CA THR A 97 -7.48 8.68 -5.83
C THR A 97 -6.49 9.51 -5.01
N CYS A 98 -5.28 8.97 -4.83
CA CYS A 98 -4.19 9.63 -4.11
C CYS A 98 -2.90 9.58 -4.94
N SER A 99 -1.79 10.07 -4.40
CA SER A 99 -0.49 10.04 -5.10
C SER A 99 -0.10 8.62 -5.52
N ALA A 100 0.21 8.43 -6.80
CA ALA A 100 0.68 7.17 -7.35
C ALA A 100 1.96 6.67 -6.66
N ALA A 101 2.84 7.59 -6.22
CA ALA A 101 4.06 7.26 -5.49
C ALA A 101 3.80 6.79 -4.05
N LEU A 102 2.63 7.12 -3.48
CA LEU A 102 2.27 6.73 -2.12
C LEU A 102 1.70 5.31 -2.05
N LYS A 103 0.92 4.89 -3.05
CA LYS A 103 0.27 3.56 -3.08
C LYS A 103 1.22 2.39 -2.84
N PRO A 104 2.39 2.30 -3.49
CA PRO A 104 3.36 1.22 -3.23
C PRO A 104 3.86 1.20 -1.78
N LYS A 105 4.07 2.38 -1.19
CA LYS A 105 4.51 2.50 0.22
C LYS A 105 3.44 1.98 1.18
N LEU A 106 2.18 2.37 0.98
CA LEU A 106 1.05 1.89 1.78
C LEU A 106 0.87 0.38 1.67
N ARG A 107 1.00 -0.19 0.47
CA ARG A 107 0.94 -1.63 0.25
C ARG A 107 2.08 -2.37 0.94
N ALA A 108 3.30 -1.83 0.88
CA ALA A 108 4.46 -2.42 1.57
C ALA A 108 4.28 -2.41 3.10
N SER A 109 3.71 -1.35 3.67
CA SER A 109 3.36 -1.30 5.10
C SER A 109 2.36 -2.39 5.46
N LEU A 110 1.28 -2.56 4.68
CA LEU A 110 0.30 -3.64 4.91
C LEU A 110 0.92 -5.03 4.81
N GLU A 111 1.82 -5.26 3.84
CA GLU A 111 2.53 -6.54 3.72
C GLU A 111 3.44 -6.82 4.93
N SER A 112 4.09 -5.79 5.47
CA SER A 112 4.93 -5.95 6.67
C SER A 112 4.09 -6.32 7.89
N ILE A 113 2.91 -5.72 8.06
CA ILE A 113 1.95 -6.05 9.10
C ILE A 113 1.46 -7.48 8.95
N ALA A 114 1.06 -7.90 7.75
CA ALA A 114 0.61 -9.26 7.48
C ALA A 114 1.69 -10.31 7.78
N LYS A 115 2.94 -10.06 7.39
CA LYS A 115 4.08 -10.93 7.71
C LYS A 115 4.33 -11.04 9.22
N ARG A 116 4.24 -9.93 9.95
CA ARG A 116 4.39 -9.91 11.41
C ARG A 116 3.32 -10.76 12.09
N LEU A 117 2.07 -10.65 11.66
CA LEU A 117 0.96 -11.43 12.21
C LEU A 117 1.10 -12.92 11.91
N ALA A 118 1.41 -13.29 10.67
CA ALA A 118 1.64 -14.69 10.31
C ALA A 118 2.79 -15.32 11.10
N ALA A 119 3.87 -14.55 11.36
CA ALA A 119 4.97 -14.99 12.19
C ALA A 119 4.55 -15.17 13.66
N ALA A 120 3.74 -14.26 14.20
CA ALA A 120 3.23 -14.34 15.56
C ALA A 120 2.27 -15.52 15.75
N GLU A 121 1.38 -15.78 14.79
CA GLU A 121 0.48 -16.95 14.81
C GLU A 121 1.28 -18.25 14.74
N LYS A 122 2.28 -18.32 13.85
CA LYS A 122 3.17 -19.48 13.75
C LYS A 122 3.93 -19.74 15.06
N ALA A 123 4.43 -18.68 15.70
CA ALA A 123 5.11 -18.79 16.98
C ALA A 123 4.17 -19.28 18.10
N LYS A 124 2.94 -18.77 18.16
CA LYS A 124 1.91 -19.23 19.11
C LYS A 124 1.57 -20.71 18.89
N GLY A 125 1.37 -21.11 17.62
CA GLY A 125 1.11 -22.51 17.28
C GLY A 125 2.26 -23.45 17.64
N ALA A 126 3.52 -23.02 17.41
CA ALA A 126 4.69 -23.79 17.78
C ALA A 126 4.85 -23.93 19.31
N ALA A 127 4.57 -22.85 20.06
CA ALA A 127 4.60 -22.87 21.52
C ALA A 127 3.49 -23.80 22.09
N ALA A 128 2.29 -23.73 21.53
CA ALA A 128 1.18 -24.61 21.93
C ALA A 128 1.51 -26.08 21.64
N ALA A 129 2.07 -26.38 20.46
CA ALA A 129 2.49 -27.73 20.10
C ALA A 129 3.63 -28.24 21.00
N GLY A 130 4.57 -27.39 21.39
CA GLY A 130 5.64 -27.73 22.34
C GLY A 130 5.09 -28.09 23.72
N ALA A 131 4.21 -27.25 24.27
CA ALA A 131 3.57 -27.50 25.54
C ALA A 131 2.71 -28.80 25.53
N ALA A 132 1.99 -29.05 24.43
CA ALA A 132 1.23 -30.27 24.24
C ALA A 132 2.13 -31.50 24.19
N ALA A 133 3.29 -31.42 23.52
CA ALA A 133 4.27 -32.50 23.47
C ALA A 133 4.85 -32.85 24.85
N GLU A 134 5.16 -31.83 25.65
CA GLU A 134 5.65 -32.03 27.03
C GLU A 134 4.63 -32.78 27.91
N VAL A 135 3.35 -32.38 27.82
CA VAL A 135 2.26 -33.08 28.55
C VAL A 135 2.12 -34.55 28.11
N VAL A 136 2.24 -34.78 26.81
CA VAL A 136 2.18 -36.17 26.29
C VAL A 136 3.34 -37.02 26.80
N VAL A 137 4.58 -36.49 26.79
CA VAL A 137 5.75 -37.20 27.28
C VAL A 137 5.61 -37.52 28.76
N GLU A 138 5.23 -36.52 29.59
CA GLU A 138 5.02 -36.72 31.03
C GLU A 138 3.98 -37.82 31.32
N LYS A 139 2.86 -37.82 30.60
CA LYS A 139 1.81 -38.84 30.76
C LYS A 139 2.25 -40.20 30.27
N CYS A 140 3.08 -40.29 29.25
CA CYS A 140 3.67 -41.55 28.79
C CYS A 140 4.65 -42.11 29.82
N ASP A 141 5.48 -41.28 30.42
CA ASP A 141 6.45 -41.67 31.45
C ASP A 141 5.73 -42.17 32.73
N GLU A 142 4.68 -41.44 33.17
CA GLU A 142 3.82 -41.89 34.28
C GLU A 142 3.20 -43.25 34.02
N ALA A 143 2.64 -43.45 32.83
CA ALA A 143 2.01 -44.73 32.46
C ALA A 143 3.01 -45.87 32.37
N ALA A 144 4.20 -45.64 31.85
CA ALA A 144 5.29 -46.61 31.78
C ALA A 144 5.77 -47.00 33.18
N ALA A 145 5.91 -46.06 34.10
CA ALA A 145 6.26 -46.29 35.50
C ALA A 145 5.19 -47.12 36.23
N ALA A 146 3.92 -46.94 35.85
CA ALA A 146 2.78 -47.71 36.38
C ALA A 146 2.60 -49.11 35.72
N GLY A 147 3.44 -49.46 34.72
CA GLY A 147 3.39 -50.77 34.02
C GLY A 147 2.28 -50.84 32.97
N HIS A 148 1.70 -49.73 32.55
CA HIS A 148 0.70 -49.67 31.48
C HIS A 148 1.36 -49.72 30.10
N THR A 149 0.79 -50.49 29.18
CA THR A 149 1.29 -50.62 27.78
C THR A 149 0.66 -49.63 26.83
N SER A 150 -0.34 -48.84 27.28
CA SER A 150 -1.01 -47.80 26.50
C SER A 150 -1.58 -46.71 27.42
N VAL A 151 -1.60 -45.50 26.95
CA VAL A 151 -2.17 -44.33 27.63
C VAL A 151 -2.94 -43.48 26.61
N VAL A 152 -4.10 -42.97 27.02
CA VAL A 152 -4.85 -41.97 26.24
C VAL A 152 -4.63 -40.64 26.90
N VAL A 153 -4.05 -39.71 26.16
CA VAL A 153 -3.76 -38.34 26.63
C VAL A 153 -4.69 -37.38 25.92
N GLU A 154 -5.44 -36.62 26.68
CA GLU A 154 -6.24 -35.49 26.18
C GLU A 154 -5.33 -34.26 26.11
N VAL A 155 -5.10 -33.74 24.91
CA VAL A 155 -4.24 -32.59 24.68
C VAL A 155 -5.11 -31.36 24.59
N PRO A 156 -4.86 -30.30 25.38
CA PRO A 156 -5.62 -29.06 25.28
C PRO A 156 -5.43 -28.42 23.89
N ALA A 157 -6.54 -27.90 23.32
CA ALA A 157 -6.59 -27.29 22.01
C ALA A 157 -5.90 -25.90 21.98
#